data_faa718cc364b8f464d688aa215483612
#
_entry.id   faa718cc364b8f464d688aa215483612
#
_cell.length_a   1.000
_cell.length_b   1.000
_cell.length_c   1.000
_cell.angle_alpha   90.00
_cell.angle_beta   90.00
_cell.angle_gamma   90.00
#
_symmetry.space_group_name_H-M   'P 1'
#
loop_
_entity.id
_entity.type
_entity.pdbx_description
1 polymer ?
#
loop_
_entity_poly.entity_id
_entity_poly.type
_entity_poly.pdbx_seq_one_letter_code
_entity_poly.pdbx_strand_id
1 'polypeptide(L)'
;TRGDVQEGIDTAFYAATEGRRLFGRVVPSELANKWAMSYRRPIGVAGLITPFNFPLAIPTWKMFPALLCGNAAIFKPAEDVPHTGHLLVEVLIEAGLPAEVVQLVHGQGSVVGRTLIEHPDVPVISFTGSTETGSIIGATCGKMHKRLSLEMGGKNAMIVLDDADLD
;
A
#
# COMPACT_ATOMS: atom_id res chain seq x y z
N THR A 1 15.30 7.48 -9.14
CA THR A 1 15.43 7.89 -10.54
C THR A 1 14.24 8.72 -11.00
N ARG A 2 14.35 9.41 -12.17
CA ARG A 2 13.22 10.19 -12.71
C ARG A 2 11.97 9.33 -12.97
N GLY A 3 12.16 8.08 -13.41
CA GLY A 3 11.05 7.14 -13.65
C GLY A 3 10.28 6.80 -12.39
N ASP A 4 10.96 6.57 -11.28
CA ASP A 4 10.32 6.28 -9.99
C ASP A 4 9.47 7.47 -9.49
N VAL A 5 9.98 8.71 -9.67
CA VAL A 5 9.23 9.93 -9.33
C VAL A 5 8.02 10.11 -10.24
N GLN A 6 8.20 9.91 -11.56
CA GLN A 6 7.10 10.02 -12.52
C GLN A 6 5.98 9.03 -12.22
N GLU A 7 6.33 7.78 -11.92
CA GLU A 7 5.37 6.75 -11.52
C GLU A 7 4.56 7.14 -10.27
N GLY A 8 5.22 7.76 -9.30
CA GLY A 8 4.54 8.31 -8.12
C GLY A 8 3.55 9.43 -8.46
N ILE A 9 3.91 10.31 -9.39
CA ILE A 9 3.03 11.39 -9.88
C ILE A 9 1.82 10.79 -10.62
N ASP A 10 2.06 9.86 -11.53
CA ASP A 10 1.00 9.21 -12.31
C ASP A 10 0.02 8.45 -11.40
N THR A 11 0.55 7.80 -10.37
CA THR A 11 -0.26 7.14 -9.34
C THR A 11 -1.13 8.12 -8.56
N ALA A 12 -0.63 9.33 -8.27
CA ALA A 12 -1.42 10.36 -7.60
C ALA A 12 -2.60 10.80 -8.45
N PHE A 13 -2.39 11.06 -9.75
CA PHE A 13 -3.47 11.40 -10.68
C PHE A 13 -4.47 10.26 -10.85
N TYR A 14 -3.98 9.02 -10.96
CA TYR A 14 -4.84 7.83 -11.02
C TYR A 14 -5.72 7.73 -9.78
N ALA A 15 -5.13 7.81 -8.58
CA ALA A 15 -5.85 7.75 -7.32
C ALA A 15 -6.92 8.86 -7.22
N ALA A 16 -6.57 10.11 -7.58
CA ALA A 16 -7.51 11.22 -7.58
C ALA A 16 -8.73 10.96 -8.47
N THR A 17 -8.56 10.27 -9.59
CA THR A 17 -9.64 9.86 -10.49
C THR A 17 -10.45 8.71 -9.89
N GLU A 18 -9.80 7.69 -9.35
CA GLU A 18 -10.45 6.50 -8.79
C GLU A 18 -11.28 6.83 -7.54
N GLY A 19 -10.95 7.88 -6.80
CA GLY A 19 -11.74 8.35 -5.66
C GLY A 19 -13.20 8.63 -6.00
N ARG A 20 -13.47 9.03 -7.22
CA ARG A 20 -14.83 9.27 -7.71
C ARG A 20 -15.57 7.98 -8.08
N ARG A 21 -14.91 6.82 -8.03
CA ARG A 21 -15.45 5.50 -8.38
C ARG A 21 -15.65 4.57 -7.19
N LEU A 22 -15.56 5.09 -5.98
CA LEU A 22 -15.79 4.33 -4.75
C LEU A 22 -17.29 4.12 -4.51
N PHE A 23 -17.98 3.53 -5.52
CA PHE A 23 -19.41 3.32 -5.48
C PHE A 23 -19.80 2.23 -4.48
N GLY A 24 -21.02 2.37 -3.94
CA GLY A 24 -21.78 1.27 -3.37
C GLY A 24 -22.71 0.63 -4.42
N ARG A 25 -23.56 -0.27 -3.96
CA ARG A 25 -24.61 -0.89 -4.79
C ARG A 25 -25.93 -0.81 -4.06
N VAL A 26 -26.98 -0.56 -4.82
CA VAL A 26 -28.36 -0.72 -4.36
C VAL A 26 -28.92 -1.96 -5.05
N VAL A 27 -29.46 -2.89 -4.27
CA VAL A 27 -30.01 -4.15 -4.79
C VAL A 27 -31.45 -4.34 -4.26
N PRO A 28 -32.32 -5.02 -4.98
CA PRO A 28 -33.64 -5.40 -4.48
C PRO A 28 -33.49 -6.22 -3.19
N SER A 29 -34.39 -5.97 -2.23
CA SER A 29 -34.52 -6.81 -1.05
C SER A 29 -35.56 -7.90 -1.32
N GLU A 30 -35.36 -9.09 -0.81
CA GLU A 30 -36.38 -10.15 -0.78
C GLU A 30 -37.54 -9.81 0.16
N LEU A 31 -37.35 -8.87 1.08
CA LEU A 31 -38.37 -8.44 2.02
C LEU A 31 -39.09 -7.20 1.50
N ALA A 32 -40.42 -7.21 1.56
CA ALA A 32 -41.26 -6.08 1.16
C ALA A 32 -40.92 -4.82 2.00
N ASN A 33 -40.97 -3.64 1.36
CA ASN A 33 -40.72 -2.35 1.98
C ASN A 33 -39.34 -2.18 2.64
N LYS A 34 -38.33 -2.91 2.13
CA LYS A 34 -36.92 -2.79 2.58
C LYS A 34 -35.99 -2.46 1.44
N TRP A 35 -34.98 -1.70 1.77
CA TRP A 35 -33.89 -1.36 0.88
C TRP A 35 -32.64 -2.13 1.32
N ALA A 36 -31.91 -2.68 0.36
CA ALA A 36 -30.60 -3.29 0.57
C ALA A 36 -29.57 -2.49 -0.20
N MET A 37 -28.52 -2.04 0.51
CA MET A 37 -27.43 -1.30 -0.11
C MET A 37 -26.10 -1.66 0.51
N SER A 38 -25.05 -1.55 -0.28
CA SER A 38 -23.67 -1.58 0.21
C SER A 38 -23.01 -0.21 -0.02
N TYR A 39 -22.13 0.18 0.86
CA TYR A 39 -21.26 1.34 0.71
C TYR A 39 -19.88 1.03 1.27
N ARG A 40 -18.88 1.71 0.74
CA ARG A 40 -17.49 1.51 1.16
C ARG A 40 -17.23 2.30 2.44
N ARG A 41 -16.48 1.69 3.34
CA ARG A 41 -16.04 2.30 4.59
C ARG A 41 -14.54 2.10 4.78
N PRO A 42 -13.84 3.04 5.44
CA PRO A 42 -12.47 2.82 5.88
C PRO A 42 -12.37 1.57 6.75
N ILE A 43 -11.23 0.89 6.67
CA ILE A 43 -10.90 -0.24 7.55
C ILE A 43 -10.29 0.27 8.86
N GLY A 44 -9.65 1.45 8.83
CA GLY A 44 -8.99 2.10 9.95
C GLY A 44 -7.55 2.45 9.62
N VAL A 45 -6.58 1.74 10.20
CA VAL A 45 -5.15 1.97 10.00
C VAL A 45 -4.56 0.93 9.06
N ALA A 46 -3.83 1.39 8.04
CA ALA A 46 -3.07 0.56 7.11
C ALA A 46 -1.57 0.60 7.44
N GLY A 47 -0.98 -0.55 7.70
CA GLY A 47 0.48 -0.72 7.80
C GLY A 47 1.09 -0.93 6.41
N LEU A 48 1.96 -0.02 5.99
CA LEU A 48 2.60 -0.03 4.67
C LEU A 48 4.09 -0.32 4.83
N ILE A 49 4.56 -1.42 4.27
CA ILE A 49 5.97 -1.83 4.35
C ILE A 49 6.49 -1.99 2.93
N THR A 50 7.53 -1.22 2.57
CA THR A 50 8.01 -1.12 1.19
C THR A 50 9.50 -1.39 1.06
N PRO A 51 9.96 -1.87 -0.09
CA PRO A 51 11.37 -2.15 -0.38
C PRO A 51 12.12 -0.90 -0.84
N PHE A 52 13.39 -1.08 -1.17
CA PHE A 52 14.32 0.00 -1.56
C PHE A 52 14.38 0.28 -3.06
N ASN A 53 13.98 -0.67 -3.91
CA ASN A 53 14.22 -0.62 -5.37
C ASN A 53 13.36 0.43 -6.11
N PHE A 54 12.14 0.70 -5.65
CA PHE A 54 11.26 1.78 -6.10
C PHE A 54 10.78 2.57 -4.88
N PRO A 55 11.68 3.40 -4.28
CA PRO A 55 11.45 3.97 -2.96
C PRO A 55 10.37 5.05 -2.92
N LEU A 56 9.88 5.51 -4.06
CA LEU A 56 8.79 6.48 -4.15
C LEU A 56 7.54 5.84 -4.78
N ALA A 57 7.66 5.16 -5.90
CA ALA A 57 6.52 4.57 -6.60
C ALA A 57 5.78 3.53 -5.75
N ILE A 58 6.48 2.54 -5.18
CA ILE A 58 5.83 1.49 -4.40
C ILE A 58 5.10 2.04 -3.16
N PRO A 59 5.67 2.97 -2.38
CA PRO A 59 4.91 3.65 -1.33
C PRO A 59 3.62 4.32 -1.83
N THR A 60 3.65 5.00 -2.98
CA THR A 60 2.48 5.68 -3.52
C THR A 60 1.39 4.71 -3.97
N TRP A 61 1.75 3.56 -4.57
CA TRP A 61 0.78 2.51 -4.94
C TRP A 61 0.00 1.95 -3.76
N LYS A 62 0.56 2.02 -2.55
CA LYS A 62 -0.06 1.55 -1.32
C LYS A 62 -0.75 2.68 -0.55
N MET A 63 -0.07 3.80 -0.42
CA MET A 63 -0.50 4.92 0.42
C MET A 63 -1.70 5.64 -0.18
N PHE A 64 -1.66 5.98 -1.47
CA PHE A 64 -2.73 6.74 -2.09
C PHE A 64 -4.07 6.00 -2.08
N PRO A 65 -4.16 4.71 -2.43
CA PRO A 65 -5.42 3.98 -2.28
C PRO A 65 -5.89 3.87 -0.83
N ALA A 66 -4.97 3.70 0.13
CA ALA A 66 -5.32 3.64 1.54
C ALA A 66 -5.96 4.96 2.01
N LEU A 67 -5.30 6.09 1.73
CA LEU A 67 -5.77 7.43 2.10
C LEU A 67 -7.06 7.80 1.38
N LEU A 68 -7.15 7.50 0.08
CA LEU A 68 -8.33 7.73 -0.73
C LEU A 68 -9.58 7.03 -0.18
N CYS A 69 -9.39 5.83 0.35
CA CYS A 69 -10.46 5.05 1.00
C CYS A 69 -10.75 5.53 2.43
N GLY A 70 -10.13 6.62 2.91
CA GLY A 70 -10.35 7.20 4.23
C GLY A 70 -9.62 6.50 5.37
N ASN A 71 -8.58 5.69 5.07
CA ASN A 71 -7.76 5.07 6.10
C ASN A 71 -6.62 6.00 6.52
N ALA A 72 -6.15 5.86 7.75
CA ALA A 72 -4.83 6.34 8.14
C ALA A 72 -3.75 5.33 7.71
N ALA A 73 -2.52 5.79 7.55
CA ALA A 73 -1.41 4.96 7.14
C ALA A 73 -0.23 5.08 8.12
N ILE A 74 0.36 3.95 8.48
CA ILE A 74 1.67 3.88 9.12
C ILE A 74 2.64 3.36 8.06
N PHE A 75 3.56 4.21 7.65
CA PHE A 75 4.49 3.94 6.57
C PHE A 75 5.89 3.59 7.10
N LYS A 76 6.35 2.39 6.77
CA LYS A 76 7.70 1.93 7.03
C LYS A 76 8.45 1.70 5.71
N PRO A 77 9.31 2.63 5.26
CA PRO A 77 10.21 2.43 4.13
C PRO A 77 11.30 1.41 4.46
N ALA A 78 12.00 0.94 3.45
CA ALA A 78 13.24 0.19 3.66
C ALA A 78 14.29 1.04 4.37
N GLU A 79 15.13 0.38 5.16
CA GLU A 79 16.20 1.04 5.96
C GLU A 79 17.27 1.69 5.09
N ASP A 80 17.41 1.23 3.84
CA ASP A 80 18.38 1.75 2.87
C ASP A 80 17.96 3.07 2.22
N VAL A 81 16.67 3.44 2.31
CA VAL A 81 16.11 4.62 1.64
C VAL A 81 15.21 5.48 2.54
N PRO A 82 15.63 5.77 3.78
CA PRO A 82 14.79 6.48 4.75
C PRO A 82 14.45 7.90 4.31
N HIS A 83 15.39 8.58 3.67
CA HIS A 83 15.21 9.97 3.25
C HIS A 83 14.14 10.13 2.16
N THR A 84 14.04 9.20 1.21
CA THR A 84 12.99 9.24 0.19
C THR A 84 11.59 9.08 0.82
N GLY A 85 11.47 8.20 1.81
CA GLY A 85 10.23 8.05 2.56
C GLY A 85 9.83 9.31 3.32
N HIS A 86 10.81 9.99 3.91
CA HIS A 86 10.61 11.25 4.61
C HIS A 86 10.13 12.37 3.66
N LEU A 87 10.83 12.56 2.54
CA LEU A 87 10.46 13.56 1.53
C LEU A 87 9.05 13.32 0.97
N LEU A 88 8.66 12.07 0.74
CA LEU A 88 7.31 11.75 0.29
C LEU A 88 6.26 12.25 1.29
N VAL A 89 6.46 11.99 2.58
CA VAL A 89 5.50 12.43 3.61
C VAL A 89 5.49 13.95 3.75
N GLU A 90 6.65 14.62 3.68
CA GLU A 90 6.73 16.09 3.69
C GLU A 90 5.94 16.70 2.52
N VAL A 91 6.16 16.22 1.30
CA VAL A 91 5.44 16.71 0.11
C VAL A 91 3.92 16.53 0.25
N LEU A 92 3.47 15.43 0.84
CA LEU A 92 2.04 15.21 1.07
C LEU A 92 1.46 16.18 2.10
N ILE A 93 2.19 16.44 3.18
CA ILE A 93 1.78 17.43 4.20
C ILE A 93 1.76 18.84 3.59
N GLU A 94 2.78 19.23 2.83
CA GLU A 94 2.82 20.50 2.10
C GLU A 94 1.66 20.65 1.10
N ALA A 95 1.25 19.54 0.49
CA ALA A 95 0.08 19.49 -0.40
C ALA A 95 -1.27 19.57 0.34
N GLY A 96 -1.27 19.64 1.67
CA GLY A 96 -2.46 19.80 2.49
C GLY A 96 -3.01 18.52 3.10
N LEU A 97 -2.26 17.40 3.06
CA LEU A 97 -2.65 16.20 3.78
C LEU A 97 -2.53 16.47 5.29
N PRO A 98 -3.57 16.18 6.11
CA PRO A 98 -3.44 16.27 7.56
C PRO A 98 -2.34 15.35 8.08
N ALA A 99 -1.42 15.89 8.90
CA ALA A 99 -0.25 15.16 9.36
C ALA A 99 -0.61 13.91 10.19
N GLU A 100 -1.78 13.90 10.80
CA GLU A 100 -2.25 12.82 11.66
C GLU A 100 -2.63 11.55 10.88
N VAL A 101 -2.91 11.66 9.58
CA VAL A 101 -3.36 10.49 8.80
C VAL A 101 -2.23 9.70 8.17
N VAL A 102 -0.98 10.22 8.18
CA VAL A 102 0.22 9.47 7.75
C VAL A 102 1.30 9.57 8.81
N GLN A 103 1.71 8.43 9.33
CA GLN A 103 2.80 8.34 10.30
C GLN A 103 3.97 7.59 9.67
N LEU A 104 5.14 8.23 9.61
CA LEU A 104 6.37 7.64 9.13
C LEU A 104 7.13 7.01 10.29
N VAL A 105 7.51 5.74 10.14
CA VAL A 105 8.32 5.02 11.11
C VAL A 105 9.55 4.42 10.45
N HIS A 106 10.71 4.68 11.03
CA HIS A 106 11.99 4.13 10.59
C HIS A 106 12.46 3.02 11.52
N GLY A 107 13.20 2.09 10.98
CA GLY A 107 13.89 1.03 11.75
C GLY A 107 13.87 -0.31 11.04
N GLN A 108 14.55 -1.26 11.67
CA GLN A 108 14.72 -2.60 11.12
C GLN A 108 13.40 -3.34 10.93
N GLY A 109 13.32 -4.08 9.83
CA GLY A 109 12.15 -4.89 9.51
C GLY A 109 11.82 -5.91 10.59
N SER A 110 12.84 -6.51 11.19
CA SER A 110 12.71 -7.47 12.30
C SER A 110 12.17 -6.87 13.60
N VAL A 111 12.27 -5.56 13.79
CA VAL A 111 11.78 -4.86 14.98
C VAL A 111 10.53 -4.07 14.66
N VAL A 112 10.66 -2.98 13.91
CA VAL A 112 9.54 -2.08 13.60
C VAL A 112 8.51 -2.73 12.68
N GLY A 113 8.97 -3.46 11.65
CA GLY A 113 8.08 -4.21 10.76
C GLY A 113 7.28 -5.27 11.52
N ARG A 114 7.96 -6.02 12.40
CA ARG A 114 7.31 -7.02 13.26
C ARG A 114 6.27 -6.39 14.19
N THR A 115 6.62 -5.30 14.87
CA THR A 115 5.69 -4.57 15.74
C THR A 115 4.44 -4.15 14.96
N LEU A 116 4.62 -3.64 13.75
CA LEU A 116 3.52 -3.18 12.91
C LEU A 116 2.56 -4.32 12.50
N ILE A 117 3.10 -5.46 12.10
CA ILE A 117 2.27 -6.61 11.70
C ILE A 117 1.59 -7.31 12.89
N GLU A 118 2.16 -7.21 14.08
CA GLU A 118 1.61 -7.80 15.31
C GLU A 118 0.66 -6.83 16.06
N HIS A 119 0.61 -5.54 15.69
CA HIS A 119 -0.21 -4.57 16.42
C HIS A 119 -1.71 -4.79 16.16
N PRO A 120 -2.55 -4.94 17.20
CA PRO A 120 -3.98 -5.26 17.03
C PRO A 120 -4.76 -4.17 16.29
N ASP A 121 -4.39 -2.90 16.46
CA ASP A 121 -5.09 -1.75 15.85
C ASP A 121 -4.66 -1.45 14.41
N VAL A 122 -3.85 -2.33 13.81
CA VAL A 122 -3.46 -2.26 12.39
C VAL A 122 -4.12 -3.42 11.64
N PRO A 123 -5.40 -3.30 11.26
CA PRO A 123 -6.18 -4.39 10.69
C PRO A 123 -5.83 -4.75 9.25
N VAL A 124 -5.03 -3.93 8.55
CA VAL A 124 -4.59 -4.22 7.19
C VAL A 124 -3.10 -3.95 7.04
N ILE A 125 -2.40 -4.89 6.39
CA ILE A 125 -0.97 -4.77 6.04
C ILE A 125 -0.84 -4.85 4.51
N SER A 126 -0.10 -3.91 3.93
CA SER A 126 0.34 -3.97 2.54
C SER A 126 1.87 -4.00 2.50
N PHE A 127 2.40 -5.09 2.00
CA PHE A 127 3.84 -5.38 1.95
C PHE A 127 4.31 -5.56 0.51
N THR A 128 5.51 -5.07 0.21
CA THR A 128 6.29 -5.46 -0.96
C THR A 128 7.71 -5.75 -0.52
N GLY A 129 8.24 -6.90 -0.94
CA GLY A 129 9.60 -7.33 -0.60
C GLY A 129 9.88 -8.79 -0.94
N SER A 130 10.75 -9.45 -0.17
CA SER A 130 11.13 -10.83 -0.40
C SER A 130 9.98 -11.80 -0.10
N THR A 131 9.96 -12.93 -0.82
CA THR A 131 8.99 -14.02 -0.58
C THR A 131 9.12 -14.60 0.83
N GLU A 132 10.35 -14.68 1.35
CA GLU A 132 10.61 -15.16 2.71
C GLU A 132 9.93 -14.26 3.76
N THR A 133 10.17 -12.96 3.69
CA THR A 133 9.54 -11.98 4.59
C THR A 133 8.02 -11.98 4.43
N GLY A 134 7.53 -12.04 3.20
CA GLY A 134 6.09 -12.09 2.91
C GLY A 134 5.42 -13.33 3.51
N SER A 135 6.10 -14.47 3.53
CA SER A 135 5.61 -15.70 4.16
C SER A 135 5.45 -15.55 5.68
N ILE A 136 6.42 -14.91 6.34
CA ILE A 136 6.36 -14.61 7.78
C ILE A 136 5.18 -13.66 8.08
N ILE A 137 5.05 -12.60 7.29
CA ILE A 137 3.96 -11.64 7.42
C ILE A 137 2.61 -12.34 7.20
N GLY A 138 2.50 -13.18 6.16
CA GLY A 138 1.31 -13.94 5.85
C GLY A 138 0.86 -14.84 7.00
N ALA A 139 1.80 -15.57 7.60
CA ALA A 139 1.53 -16.43 8.75
C ALA A 139 1.06 -15.64 9.97
N THR A 140 1.70 -14.50 10.26
CA THR A 140 1.36 -13.65 11.41
C THR A 140 -0.01 -12.98 11.22
N CYS A 141 -0.22 -12.35 10.07
CA CYS A 141 -1.48 -11.68 9.76
C CYS A 141 -2.66 -12.66 9.69
N GLY A 142 -2.44 -13.88 9.15
CA GLY A 142 -3.46 -14.92 9.10
C GLY A 142 -3.95 -15.34 10.49
N LYS A 143 -3.04 -15.53 11.46
CA LYS A 143 -3.39 -15.82 12.84
C LYS A 143 -4.22 -14.72 13.51
N MET A 144 -4.00 -13.47 13.10
CA MET A 144 -4.67 -12.30 13.65
C MET A 144 -5.90 -11.87 12.82
N HIS A 145 -6.25 -12.62 11.78
CA HIS A 145 -7.35 -12.31 10.86
C HIS A 145 -7.24 -10.91 10.21
N LYS A 146 -6.02 -10.40 10.01
CA LYS A 146 -5.77 -9.13 9.34
C LYS A 146 -5.96 -9.27 7.84
N ARG A 147 -6.38 -8.20 7.20
CA ARG A 147 -6.35 -8.10 5.73
C ARG A 147 -4.92 -7.91 5.27
N LEU A 148 -4.57 -8.54 4.15
CA LEU A 148 -3.20 -8.63 3.69
C LEU A 148 -3.12 -8.48 2.18
N SER A 149 -2.16 -7.66 1.72
CA SER A 149 -1.70 -7.59 0.35
C SER A 149 -0.20 -7.82 0.34
N LEU A 150 0.23 -8.86 -0.37
CA LEU A 150 1.64 -9.24 -0.50
C LEU A 150 2.06 -9.15 -1.97
N GLU A 151 3.02 -8.29 -2.24
CA GLU A 151 3.73 -8.21 -3.52
C GLU A 151 5.16 -8.71 -3.31
N MET A 152 5.53 -9.77 -4.00
CA MET A 152 6.78 -10.50 -3.75
C MET A 152 7.49 -10.80 -5.06
N GLY A 153 8.64 -11.47 -4.98
CA GLY A 153 9.40 -11.89 -6.14
C GLY A 153 8.62 -12.85 -7.04
N GLY A 154 8.94 -12.80 -8.34
CA GLY A 154 8.35 -13.65 -9.37
C GLY A 154 9.41 -14.39 -10.19
N LYS A 155 8.94 -15.19 -11.14
CA LYS A 155 9.75 -15.98 -12.07
C LYS A 155 9.31 -15.73 -13.51
N ASN A 156 9.18 -14.46 -13.89
CA ASN A 156 8.88 -14.09 -15.25
C ASN A 156 10.03 -14.56 -16.16
N ALA A 157 9.68 -15.19 -17.27
CA ALA A 157 10.63 -15.62 -18.26
C ALA A 157 10.85 -14.50 -19.29
N MET A 158 12.12 -14.28 -19.66
CA MET A 158 12.50 -13.53 -20.87
C MET A 158 13.07 -14.51 -21.86
N ILE A 159 12.49 -14.57 -23.05
CA ILE A 159 12.95 -15.44 -24.13
C ILE A 159 13.71 -14.57 -25.12
N VAL A 160 15.00 -14.82 -25.27
CA VAL A 160 15.88 -14.15 -26.25
C VAL A 160 16.15 -15.11 -27.36
N LEU A 161 15.70 -14.78 -28.56
CA LEU A 161 15.96 -15.57 -29.76
C LEU A 161 17.38 -15.32 -30.29
N ASP A 162 17.87 -16.19 -31.14
CA ASP A 162 19.22 -16.13 -31.70
C ASP A 162 19.43 -14.95 -32.68
N ASP A 163 18.37 -14.37 -33.19
CA ASP A 163 18.33 -13.19 -34.05
C ASP A 163 17.96 -11.89 -33.34
N ALA A 164 17.93 -11.88 -32.01
CA ALA A 164 17.61 -10.69 -31.23
C ALA A 164 18.74 -9.65 -31.33
N ASP A 165 18.34 -8.38 -31.50
CA ASP A 165 19.23 -7.23 -31.35
C ASP A 165 19.46 -6.97 -29.83
N LEU A 166 20.70 -7.14 -29.40
CA LEU A 166 21.09 -7.03 -27.98
C LEU A 166 21.82 -5.73 -27.64
N ASP A 167 22.01 -4.79 -28.60
CA ASP A 167 22.70 -3.51 -28.44
C ASP A 167 21.75 -2.38 -27.92
#